data_bf99ee1cb60107be7572d1bfce212fa8
#
_entry.id   bf99ee1cb60107be7572d1bfce212fa8
#
_cell.length_a   1.000
_cell.length_b   1.000
_cell.length_c   1.000
_cell.angle_alpha   90.00
_cell.angle_beta   90.00
_cell.angle_gamma   90.00
#
_symmetry.space_group_name_H-M   'P 1'
#
loop_
_entity.id
_entity.type
_entity.pdbx_description
1 polymer ?
#
loop_
_entity_poly.entity_id
_entity_poly.type
_entity_poly.pdbx_seq_one_letter_code
_entity_poly.pdbx_strand_id
1 'polypeptide(L)'
;MNMKKLIAMLMTLMMVLALAACGSNDTPAANNGGNNGDNAAPTYANALEKIKGEGELHVALSPDFSPMEFVDSSKTGQEQYVGFDVSLAKFIAEELGVSLVVEPMSFDASQTAVYTASVPMSISGYSWTETRAENYEISDYYY
;
A
#
# COMPACT_ATOMS: atom_id res chain seq x y z
N MET A 1 -7.25 -33.22 39.91
CA MET A 1 -6.83 -31.84 39.59
C MET A 1 -7.84 -31.30 38.58
N ASN A 2 -8.55 -30.21 38.90
CA ASN A 2 -9.66 -29.72 38.07
C ASN A 2 -9.13 -29.19 36.74
N MET A 3 -9.75 -29.59 35.62
CA MET A 3 -9.39 -29.21 34.24
C MET A 3 -9.16 -27.70 34.05
N LYS A 4 -9.92 -26.86 34.76
CA LYS A 4 -9.74 -25.40 34.78
C LYS A 4 -8.40 -24.95 35.38
N LYS A 5 -7.86 -25.65 36.35
CA LYS A 5 -6.53 -25.37 36.96
C LYS A 5 -5.39 -25.83 36.06
N LEU A 6 -5.60 -26.90 35.28
CA LEU A 6 -4.62 -27.40 34.31
C LEU A 6 -4.48 -26.42 33.13
N ILE A 7 -5.58 -25.88 32.63
CA ILE A 7 -5.60 -24.89 31.54
C ILE A 7 -4.94 -23.57 31.99
N ALA A 8 -5.22 -23.11 33.19
CA ALA A 8 -4.57 -21.92 33.75
C ALA A 8 -3.06 -22.08 33.93
N MET A 9 -2.60 -23.28 34.34
CA MET A 9 -1.19 -23.58 34.49
C MET A 9 -0.44 -23.71 33.15
N LEU A 10 -1.11 -24.20 32.11
CA LEU A 10 -0.56 -24.25 30.74
C LEU A 10 -0.45 -22.85 30.13
N MET A 11 -1.43 -21.97 30.35
CA MET A 11 -1.35 -20.57 29.85
C MET A 11 -0.25 -19.77 30.51
N THR A 12 -0.01 -19.94 31.81
CA THR A 12 1.08 -19.26 32.51
C THR A 12 2.46 -19.77 32.09
N LEU A 13 2.58 -21.08 31.75
CA LEU A 13 3.84 -21.64 31.27
C LEU A 13 4.19 -21.16 29.86
N MET A 14 3.19 -20.95 28.98
CA MET A 14 3.40 -20.36 27.64
C MET A 14 3.84 -18.89 27.68
N MET A 15 3.36 -18.09 28.64
CA MET A 15 3.77 -16.69 28.79
C MET A 15 5.22 -16.53 29.26
N VAL A 16 5.74 -17.46 30.04
CA VAL A 16 7.12 -17.37 30.57
C VAL A 16 8.16 -17.72 29.50
N LEU A 17 7.81 -18.56 28.49
CA LEU A 17 8.72 -18.90 27.38
C LEU A 17 8.87 -17.76 26.33
N ALA A 18 7.95 -16.80 26.29
CA ALA A 18 8.02 -15.70 25.31
C ALA A 18 8.98 -14.56 25.72
N LEU A 19 9.49 -14.51 26.96
CA LEU A 19 10.40 -13.47 27.44
C LEU A 19 11.90 -13.86 27.37
N ALA A 20 12.24 -15.05 26.93
CA ALA A 20 13.64 -15.51 26.85
C ALA A 20 14.32 -15.27 25.49
N ALA A 21 13.68 -14.56 24.55
CA ALA A 21 14.19 -14.32 23.20
C ALA A 21 14.78 -12.92 22.96
N CYS A 22 15.01 -12.13 24.01
CA CYS A 22 15.71 -10.84 23.91
C CYS A 22 16.87 -10.76 24.89
N GLY A 23 18.06 -11.12 24.47
CA GLY A 23 19.29 -11.00 25.26
C GLY A 23 20.51 -11.11 24.37
N SER A 24 20.90 -9.99 23.85
CA SER A 24 22.21 -9.38 23.47
C SER A 24 23.51 -10.19 23.48
N ASN A 25 24.26 -9.90 22.42
CA ASN A 25 25.67 -9.47 22.34
C ASN A 25 26.79 -10.46 22.01
N ASP A 26 27.50 -9.99 20.97
CA ASP A 26 28.94 -10.05 20.69
C ASP A 26 29.58 -11.33 20.10
N THR A 27 29.79 -11.26 18.80
CA THR A 27 30.93 -11.55 17.89
C THR A 27 32.06 -12.50 18.35
N PRO A 28 32.82 -13.27 17.48
CA PRO A 28 32.96 -13.16 16.02
C PRO A 28 32.91 -14.48 15.21
N ALA A 29 32.71 -14.32 13.91
CA ALA A 29 33.07 -15.13 12.73
C ALA A 29 33.37 -16.63 12.87
N ALA A 30 32.52 -17.45 12.24
CA ALA A 30 32.92 -18.63 11.47
C ALA A 30 31.90 -18.91 10.37
N ASN A 31 32.40 -18.87 9.15
CA ASN A 31 31.78 -19.19 7.89
C ASN A 31 31.15 -20.60 7.91
N ASN A 32 29.84 -20.73 7.65
CA ASN A 32 29.33 -21.98 7.10
C ASN A 32 28.07 -21.69 6.29
N GLY A 33 28.15 -22.00 4.98
CA GLY A 33 27.08 -21.83 4.02
C GLY A 33 25.81 -22.63 4.40
N GLY A 34 24.75 -21.88 4.63
CA GLY A 34 23.39 -22.38 4.69
C GLY A 34 22.53 -21.41 3.92
N ASN A 35 22.10 -21.81 2.74
CA ASN A 35 21.26 -21.05 1.82
C ASN A 35 19.85 -20.98 2.41
N ASN A 36 19.63 -20.07 3.37
CA ASN A 36 18.30 -19.63 3.76
C ASN A 36 17.97 -18.45 2.86
N GLY A 37 17.11 -18.67 1.87
CA GLY A 37 16.54 -17.61 1.07
C GLY A 37 15.81 -16.65 1.98
N ASP A 38 16.46 -15.55 2.33
CA ASP A 38 15.85 -14.39 2.95
C ASP A 38 14.85 -13.80 1.94
N ASN A 39 13.58 -14.19 2.07
CA ASN A 39 12.45 -13.47 1.50
C ASN A 39 12.22 -12.17 2.30
N ALA A 40 13.25 -11.35 2.47
CA ALA A 40 13.06 -10.00 2.91
C ALA A 40 12.34 -9.24 1.79
N ALA A 41 11.18 -8.66 2.09
CA ALA A 41 10.49 -7.79 1.15
C ALA A 41 11.47 -6.71 0.66
N PRO A 42 11.46 -6.34 -0.62
CA PRO A 42 12.36 -5.33 -1.14
C PRO A 42 12.17 -4.01 -0.38
N THR A 43 13.29 -3.37 -0.02
CA THR A 43 13.29 -2.07 0.67
C THR A 43 13.53 -0.99 -0.37
N TYR A 44 12.66 0.01 -0.44
CA TYR A 44 12.75 1.11 -1.38
C TYR A 44 13.05 2.42 -0.65
N ALA A 45 13.88 3.29 -1.24
CA ALA A 45 14.25 4.56 -0.63
C ALA A 45 13.13 5.62 -0.69
N ASN A 46 12.24 5.51 -1.67
CA ASN A 46 11.10 6.42 -1.86
C ASN A 46 9.99 5.75 -2.68
N ALA A 47 8.84 6.43 -2.78
CA ALA A 47 7.66 5.92 -3.49
C ALA A 47 7.93 5.66 -4.98
N LEU A 48 8.71 6.50 -5.65
CA LEU A 48 9.03 6.32 -7.08
C LEU A 48 9.86 5.06 -7.33
N GLU A 49 10.86 4.80 -6.48
CA GLU A 49 11.64 3.57 -6.56
C GLU A 49 10.78 2.33 -6.29
N LYS A 50 9.84 2.43 -5.35
CA LYS A 50 8.86 1.37 -5.09
C LYS A 50 8.01 1.09 -6.33
N ILE A 51 7.37 2.10 -6.91
CA ILE A 51 6.56 1.99 -8.13
C ILE A 51 7.35 1.32 -9.26
N LYS A 52 8.58 1.79 -9.52
CA LYS A 52 9.43 1.23 -10.57
C LYS A 52 9.90 -0.19 -10.26
N GLY A 53 10.20 -0.49 -9.01
CA GLY A 53 10.66 -1.81 -8.57
C GLY A 53 9.56 -2.86 -8.57
N GLU A 54 8.33 -2.46 -8.25
CA GLU A 54 7.14 -3.32 -8.30
C GLU A 54 6.56 -3.43 -9.72
N GLY A 55 6.86 -2.47 -10.60
CA GLY A 55 6.36 -2.42 -11.97
C GLY A 55 4.89 -2.00 -12.06
N GLU A 56 4.34 -1.43 -10.98
CA GLU A 56 2.92 -1.06 -10.87
C GLU A 56 2.77 0.32 -10.21
N LEU A 57 1.89 1.15 -10.80
CA LEU A 57 1.41 2.40 -10.22
C LEU A 57 0.00 2.18 -9.68
N HIS A 58 -0.15 2.14 -8.37
CA HIS A 58 -1.44 2.08 -7.69
C HIS A 58 -2.03 3.48 -7.54
N VAL A 59 -3.23 3.69 -8.08
CA VAL A 59 -3.93 5.00 -8.04
C VAL A 59 -5.30 4.82 -7.42
N ALA A 60 -5.54 5.48 -6.28
CA ALA A 60 -6.85 5.53 -5.66
C ALA A 60 -7.77 6.50 -6.40
N LEU A 61 -9.01 6.11 -6.62
CA LEU A 61 -10.05 6.97 -7.19
C LEU A 61 -11.47 6.51 -6.78
N SER A 62 -12.44 7.42 -6.89
CA SER A 62 -13.86 7.16 -6.62
C SER A 62 -14.61 7.04 -7.95
N PRO A 63 -14.86 5.81 -8.47
CA PRO A 63 -15.33 5.64 -9.85
C PRO A 63 -16.84 5.85 -10.00
N ASP A 64 -17.35 6.97 -9.50
CA ASP A 64 -18.74 7.39 -9.51
C ASP A 64 -18.95 8.84 -10.02
N PHE A 65 -17.89 9.45 -10.59
CA PHE A 65 -17.88 10.85 -11.04
C PHE A 65 -17.64 10.97 -12.55
N SER A 66 -18.64 10.59 -13.36
CA SER A 66 -18.58 10.73 -14.82
C SER A 66 -18.60 12.22 -15.24
N PRO A 67 -17.79 12.65 -16.23
CA PRO A 67 -16.92 11.85 -17.11
C PRO A 67 -15.48 11.70 -16.62
N MET A 68 -15.17 12.11 -15.38
CA MET A 68 -13.81 12.11 -14.85
C MET A 68 -13.34 10.68 -14.54
N GLU A 69 -14.08 9.95 -13.70
CA GLU A 69 -13.83 8.54 -13.39
C GLU A 69 -15.15 7.82 -13.14
N PHE A 70 -15.37 6.69 -13.80
CA PHE A 70 -16.58 5.89 -13.64
C PHE A 70 -16.39 4.45 -14.09
N VAL A 71 -17.38 3.60 -13.79
CA VAL A 71 -17.42 2.20 -14.19
C VAL A 71 -18.15 2.04 -15.52
N ASP A 72 -17.48 1.48 -16.51
CA ASP A 72 -18.10 0.96 -17.73
C ASP A 72 -18.56 -0.48 -17.49
N SER A 73 -19.85 -0.67 -17.29
CA SER A 73 -20.45 -1.98 -16.97
C SER A 73 -20.37 -2.99 -18.12
N SER A 74 -19.95 -2.58 -19.31
CA SER A 74 -19.71 -3.49 -20.45
C SER A 74 -18.35 -4.19 -20.34
N LYS A 75 -17.49 -3.77 -19.44
CA LYS A 75 -16.14 -4.28 -19.20
C LYS A 75 -16.00 -4.92 -17.82
N THR A 76 -14.88 -5.59 -17.59
CA THR A 76 -14.59 -6.28 -16.32
C THR A 76 -13.14 -6.08 -15.89
N GLY A 77 -12.83 -6.36 -14.62
CA GLY A 77 -11.48 -6.21 -14.06
C GLY A 77 -11.04 -4.76 -14.10
N GLN A 78 -9.76 -4.50 -14.31
CA GLN A 78 -9.19 -3.15 -14.35
C GLN A 78 -9.71 -2.31 -15.54
N GLU A 79 -10.08 -2.96 -16.64
CA GLU A 79 -10.59 -2.32 -17.85
C GLU A 79 -11.95 -1.61 -17.65
N GLN A 80 -12.70 -1.96 -16.58
CA GLN A 80 -13.99 -1.34 -16.31
C GLN A 80 -13.88 0.11 -15.83
N TYR A 81 -12.75 0.51 -15.29
CA TYR A 81 -12.52 1.89 -14.84
C TYR A 81 -12.11 2.74 -16.04
N VAL A 82 -12.90 3.77 -16.31
CA VAL A 82 -12.76 4.63 -17.48
C VAL A 82 -13.02 6.09 -17.10
N GLY A 83 -12.63 7.00 -17.96
CA GLY A 83 -12.81 8.44 -17.80
C GLY A 83 -11.53 9.21 -17.98
N PHE A 84 -11.63 10.54 -17.82
CA PHE A 84 -10.50 11.44 -18.00
C PHE A 84 -9.38 11.17 -16.99
N ASP A 85 -9.72 11.06 -15.72
CA ASP A 85 -8.77 10.82 -14.61
C ASP A 85 -8.08 9.45 -14.74
N VAL A 86 -8.83 8.42 -15.18
CA VAL A 86 -8.25 7.10 -15.46
C VAL A 86 -7.30 7.16 -16.65
N SER A 87 -7.62 7.94 -17.69
CA SER A 87 -6.74 8.16 -18.84
C SER A 87 -5.46 8.89 -18.45
N LEU A 88 -5.57 9.89 -17.57
CA LEU A 88 -4.40 10.60 -17.00
C LEU A 88 -3.53 9.65 -16.16
N ALA A 89 -4.14 8.84 -15.29
CA ALA A 89 -3.42 7.83 -14.51
C ALA A 89 -2.67 6.84 -15.40
N LYS A 90 -3.30 6.39 -16.48
CA LYS A 90 -2.71 5.49 -17.45
C LYS A 90 -1.51 6.13 -18.16
N PHE A 91 -1.66 7.38 -18.61
CA PHE A 91 -0.56 8.13 -19.22
C PHE A 91 0.64 8.25 -18.26
N ILE A 92 0.40 8.57 -16.98
CA ILE A 92 1.47 8.65 -15.97
C ILE A 92 2.17 7.29 -15.79
N ALA A 93 1.42 6.20 -15.71
CA ALA A 93 1.99 4.86 -15.60
C ALA A 93 2.84 4.49 -16.81
N GLU A 94 2.36 4.80 -18.02
CA GLU A 94 3.08 4.59 -19.28
C GLU A 94 4.40 5.38 -19.31
N GLU A 95 4.40 6.65 -18.91
CA GLU A 95 5.61 7.48 -18.84
C GLU A 95 6.62 6.98 -17.79
N LEU A 96 6.13 6.36 -16.72
CA LEU A 96 6.98 5.71 -15.71
C LEU A 96 7.49 4.33 -16.15
N GLY A 97 6.93 3.75 -17.22
CA GLY A 97 7.27 2.43 -17.72
C GLY A 97 6.71 1.29 -16.87
N VAL A 98 5.56 1.51 -16.22
CA VAL A 98 4.90 0.55 -15.32
C VAL A 98 3.43 0.34 -15.70
N SER A 99 2.79 -0.67 -15.10
CA SER A 99 1.35 -0.92 -15.28
C SER A 99 0.53 -0.06 -14.32
N LEU A 100 -0.67 0.40 -14.77
CA LEU A 100 -1.64 1.04 -13.88
C LEU A 100 -2.45 -0.01 -13.12
N VAL A 101 -2.62 0.18 -11.83
CA VAL A 101 -3.58 -0.53 -10.97
C VAL A 101 -4.52 0.49 -10.36
N VAL A 102 -5.79 0.47 -10.74
CA VAL A 102 -6.84 1.30 -10.14
C VAL A 102 -7.29 0.67 -8.83
N GLU A 103 -7.24 1.45 -7.75
CA GLU A 103 -7.73 1.10 -6.42
C GLU A 103 -9.07 1.82 -6.17
N PRO A 104 -10.21 1.18 -6.50
CA PRO A 104 -11.51 1.81 -6.38
C PRO A 104 -11.94 1.92 -4.93
N MET A 105 -12.33 3.11 -4.51
CA MET A 105 -12.83 3.36 -3.16
C MET A 105 -13.70 4.61 -3.14
N SER A 106 -14.28 4.95 -2.00
CA SER A 106 -15.00 6.21 -1.88
C SER A 106 -14.06 7.41 -1.92
N PHE A 107 -14.59 8.59 -2.29
CA PHE A 107 -13.82 9.84 -2.37
C PHE A 107 -13.02 10.15 -1.09
N ASP A 108 -13.64 10.02 0.09
CA ASP A 108 -12.95 10.26 1.37
C ASP A 108 -11.91 9.18 1.69
N ALA A 109 -12.19 7.92 1.32
CA ALA A 109 -11.24 6.84 1.50
C ALA A 109 -10.00 7.01 0.62
N SER A 110 -10.14 7.54 -0.60
CA SER A 110 -9.01 7.78 -1.51
C SER A 110 -8.04 8.84 -0.97
N GLN A 111 -8.56 9.88 -0.32
CA GLN A 111 -7.75 10.86 0.39
C GLN A 111 -7.00 10.21 1.57
N THR A 112 -7.72 9.43 2.39
CA THR A 112 -7.13 8.72 3.53
C THR A 112 -6.04 7.74 3.09
N ALA A 113 -6.23 7.04 1.97
CA ALA A 113 -5.26 6.09 1.44
C ALA A 113 -3.91 6.76 1.07
N VAL A 114 -3.95 7.97 0.50
CA VAL A 114 -2.72 8.77 0.25
C VAL A 114 -2.13 9.28 1.57
N TYR A 115 -2.95 9.82 2.46
CA TYR A 115 -2.49 10.34 3.75
C TYR A 115 -1.74 9.28 4.58
N THR A 116 -2.22 8.05 4.56
CA THR A 116 -1.60 6.91 5.25
C THR A 116 -0.50 6.22 4.44
N ALA A 117 -0.18 6.73 3.26
CA ALA A 117 0.77 6.15 2.31
C ALA A 117 0.46 4.68 1.93
N SER A 118 -0.80 4.26 2.00
CA SER A 118 -1.23 2.93 1.51
C SER A 118 -1.26 2.86 -0.02
N VAL A 119 -1.47 4.01 -0.68
CA VAL A 119 -1.23 4.20 -2.12
C VAL A 119 -0.34 5.42 -2.34
N PRO A 120 0.46 5.46 -3.42
CA PRO A 120 1.37 6.56 -3.68
C PRO A 120 0.67 7.83 -4.16
N MET A 121 -0.51 7.72 -4.77
CA MET A 121 -1.28 8.86 -5.28
C MET A 121 -2.76 8.56 -5.44
N SER A 122 -3.54 9.63 -5.56
CA SER A 122 -4.94 9.59 -5.93
C SER A 122 -5.24 10.60 -7.03
N ILE A 123 -6.10 10.22 -7.98
CA ILE A 123 -6.61 11.11 -9.04
C ILE A 123 -8.13 10.90 -9.06
N SER A 124 -8.89 11.89 -8.61
CA SER A 124 -10.35 11.76 -8.44
C SER A 124 -11.03 13.13 -8.39
N GLY A 125 -10.82 13.96 -9.43
CA GLY A 125 -11.48 15.26 -9.55
C GLY A 125 -11.28 16.21 -8.38
N TYR A 126 -10.14 16.15 -7.69
CA TYR A 126 -9.90 16.99 -6.51
C TYR A 126 -9.77 18.46 -6.85
N SER A 127 -10.53 19.30 -6.15
CA SER A 127 -10.30 20.75 -6.15
C SER A 127 -9.19 21.08 -5.15
N TRP A 128 -8.37 22.05 -5.51
CA TRP A 128 -7.43 22.64 -4.55
C TRP A 128 -8.17 23.35 -3.42
N THR A 129 -7.76 23.10 -2.19
CA THR A 129 -8.19 23.86 -1.00
C THR A 129 -7.00 24.01 -0.07
N GLU A 130 -6.99 25.06 0.75
CA GLU A 130 -5.95 25.30 1.74
C GLU A 130 -5.80 24.10 2.70
N THR A 131 -6.91 23.57 3.20
CA THR A 131 -6.91 22.39 4.08
C THR A 131 -6.31 21.15 3.43
N ARG A 132 -6.53 20.94 2.12
CA ARG A 132 -5.87 19.83 1.42
C ARG A 132 -4.39 20.08 1.22
N ALA A 133 -3.99 21.31 0.88
CA ALA A 133 -2.59 21.67 0.68
C ALA A 133 -1.75 21.58 1.97
N GLU A 134 -2.37 21.67 3.14
CA GLU A 134 -1.70 21.43 4.44
C GLU A 134 -1.33 19.95 4.67
N ASN A 135 -2.01 19.01 4.02
CA ASN A 135 -1.90 17.57 4.28
C ASN A 135 -1.41 16.74 3.08
N TYR A 136 -1.43 17.31 1.88
CA TYR A 136 -1.12 16.61 0.64
C TYR A 136 -0.29 17.47 -0.29
N GLU A 137 0.59 16.86 -1.05
CA GLU A 137 1.16 17.47 -2.24
C GLU A 137 0.10 17.43 -3.35
N ILE A 138 -0.26 18.58 -3.88
CA ILE A 138 -1.31 18.73 -4.90
C ILE A 138 -0.65 19.22 -6.18
N SER A 139 -0.98 18.58 -7.31
CA SER A 139 -0.53 19.01 -8.63
C SER A 139 -1.13 20.36 -9.04
N ASP A 140 -0.61 20.93 -10.12
CA ASP A 140 -1.30 21.99 -10.86
C ASP A 140 -2.63 21.48 -11.43
N TYR A 141 -3.50 22.41 -11.81
CA TYR A 141 -4.77 22.06 -12.48
C TYR A 141 -4.49 21.40 -13.81
N TYR A 142 -5.19 20.32 -14.08
CA TYR A 142 -5.08 19.54 -15.31
C TYR A 142 -6.41 19.53 -16.11
N TYR A 143 -7.44 20.21 -15.56
CA TYR A 143 -8.77 20.33 -16.16
C TYR A 143 -9.34 21.72 -15.90
#